data_b51e90b80b46468e59315143b8c80ec2
#
_entry.id   b51e90b80b46468e59315143b8c80ec2
#
_cell.length_a   1.000
_cell.length_b   1.000
_cell.length_c   1.000
_cell.angle_alpha   90.00
_cell.angle_beta   90.00
_cell.angle_gamma   90.00
#
_symmetry.space_group_name_H-M   'P 1'
#
loop_
_entity.id
_entity.type
_entity.pdbx_description
1 polymer ?
#
loop_
_entity_poly.entity_id
_entity_poly.type
_entity_poly.pdbx_seq_one_letter_code
_entity_poly.pdbx_strand_id
1 'polypeptide(L)'
;QFLFTIAPNKNSLYPEHMPALTVSGQRRDAQRLLEQLAVQRVAYADLFSLFRSQDETLYFTQDSHWNSKGAALAADAIHQALERPTSYFGQTFVPEEGHLSDLYDMLHPAGPWRETDQTYGGTLSFTYDAPFRTPNDMTIQTSGGRFAGSLVMFRDSFGILLYPYMADSWQRALFSRSMPYKMALAAQQEADAVVIELVERNLDYLIEHPPVMLSPERAVSRGAEAGE
;
A
#
# COMPACT_ATOMS: atom_id res chain seq x y z
N GLN A 1 -1.77 -9.97 -13.85
CA GLN A 1 -1.92 -8.50 -13.90
C GLN A 1 -0.77 -7.83 -13.14
N PHE A 2 -0.39 -6.60 -13.52
CA PHE A 2 0.56 -5.77 -12.78
C PHE A 2 -0.04 -4.38 -12.59
N LEU A 3 0.09 -3.83 -11.38
CA LEU A 3 -0.38 -2.49 -11.04
C LEU A 3 0.66 -1.77 -10.19
N PHE A 4 0.89 -0.50 -10.51
CA PHE A 4 1.69 0.40 -9.69
C PHE A 4 0.80 1.47 -9.06
N THR A 5 1.00 1.79 -7.78
CA THR A 5 0.30 2.90 -7.13
C THR A 5 1.23 3.69 -6.22
N ILE A 6 1.01 5.00 -6.17
CA ILE A 6 1.76 5.93 -5.33
C ILE A 6 0.83 6.43 -4.23
N ALA A 7 1.15 6.10 -2.98
CA ALA A 7 0.50 6.72 -1.84
C ALA A 7 0.95 8.19 -1.75
N PRO A 8 0.03 9.16 -1.82
CA PRO A 8 0.40 10.57 -1.77
C PRO A 8 1.06 10.95 -0.45
N ASN A 9 2.02 11.86 -0.46
CA ASN A 9 2.44 12.52 0.77
C ASN A 9 1.30 13.40 1.30
N LYS A 10 1.15 13.45 2.61
CA LYS A 10 0.16 14.30 3.27
C LYS A 10 0.28 15.78 2.86
N ASN A 11 1.48 16.32 2.84
CA ASN A 11 1.74 17.70 2.41
C ASN A 11 1.52 17.94 0.90
N SER A 12 1.51 16.89 0.09
CA SER A 12 1.15 16.99 -1.33
C SER A 12 -0.35 17.08 -1.56
N LEU A 13 -1.16 16.58 -0.62
CA LEU A 13 -2.62 16.66 -0.64
C LEU A 13 -3.13 17.91 0.05
N TYR A 14 -2.53 18.28 1.19
CA TYR A 14 -2.98 19.34 2.11
C TYR A 14 -1.88 20.41 2.31
N PRO A 15 -1.42 21.08 1.23
CA PRO A 15 -0.33 22.06 1.31
C PRO A 15 -0.70 23.29 2.15
N GLU A 16 -1.98 23.59 2.33
CA GLU A 16 -2.49 24.68 3.17
C GLU A 16 -2.12 24.54 4.64
N HIS A 17 -1.81 23.33 5.09
CA HIS A 17 -1.32 23.08 6.46
C HIS A 17 0.21 23.25 6.61
N MET A 18 0.89 23.72 5.56
CA MET A 18 2.34 23.95 5.53
C MET A 18 2.69 25.44 5.31
N PRO A 19 2.22 26.36 6.19
CA PRO A 19 2.31 27.81 5.92
C PRO A 19 3.74 28.37 5.85
N ALA A 20 4.71 27.67 6.44
CA ALA A 20 6.11 28.07 6.41
C ALA A 20 6.84 27.64 5.11
N LEU A 21 6.20 26.85 4.25
CA LEU A 21 6.80 26.32 3.03
C LEU A 21 6.05 26.82 1.80
N THR A 22 6.79 27.38 0.86
CA THR A 22 6.23 27.76 -0.42
C THR A 22 6.12 26.53 -1.33
N VAL A 23 4.93 26.29 -1.87
CA VAL A 23 4.74 25.23 -2.87
C VAL A 23 5.57 25.57 -4.10
N SER A 24 6.52 24.70 -4.44
CA SER A 24 7.28 24.82 -5.68
C SER A 24 6.34 24.66 -6.87
N GLY A 25 6.42 25.54 -7.86
CA GLY A 25 5.71 25.37 -9.14
C GLY A 25 6.28 24.26 -10.03
N GLN A 26 7.31 23.55 -9.58
CA GLN A 26 7.93 22.45 -10.34
C GLN A 26 7.05 21.19 -10.28
N ARG A 27 7.09 20.45 -11.39
CA ARG A 27 6.41 19.13 -11.44
C ARG A 27 7.12 18.16 -10.53
N ARG A 28 6.35 17.51 -9.67
CA ARG A 28 6.84 16.47 -8.74
C ARG A 28 7.19 15.18 -9.47
N ASP A 29 8.07 14.38 -8.89
CA ASP A 29 8.47 13.08 -9.45
C ASP A 29 7.28 12.14 -9.60
N ALA A 30 6.37 12.13 -8.62
CA ALA A 30 5.14 11.37 -8.70
C ALA A 30 4.30 11.72 -9.94
N GLN A 31 4.14 13.00 -10.26
CA GLN A 31 3.40 13.44 -11.45
C GLN A 31 4.08 12.96 -12.73
N ARG A 32 5.41 13.09 -12.80
CA ARG A 32 6.20 12.63 -13.96
C ARG A 32 6.09 11.11 -14.12
N LEU A 33 6.13 10.37 -13.01
CA LEU A 33 6.03 8.91 -13.04
C LEU A 33 4.63 8.47 -13.51
N LEU A 34 3.54 9.04 -12.96
CA LEU A 34 2.18 8.71 -13.39
C LEU A 34 1.96 8.97 -14.88
N GLU A 35 2.50 10.07 -15.42
CA GLU A 35 2.44 10.34 -16.86
C GLU A 35 3.21 9.28 -17.67
N GLN A 36 4.38 8.84 -17.19
CA GLN A 36 5.14 7.79 -17.87
C GLN A 36 4.44 6.43 -17.79
N LEU A 37 3.83 6.08 -16.66
CA LEU A 37 3.02 4.86 -16.53
C LEU A 37 1.87 4.86 -17.55
N ALA A 38 1.18 5.99 -17.71
CA ALA A 38 0.12 6.15 -18.70
C ALA A 38 0.66 5.99 -20.15
N VAL A 39 1.78 6.64 -20.48
CA VAL A 39 2.42 6.52 -21.81
C VAL A 39 2.84 5.09 -22.10
N GLN A 40 3.39 4.38 -21.11
CA GLN A 40 3.83 2.98 -21.22
C GLN A 40 2.68 1.98 -21.10
N ARG A 41 1.45 2.44 -20.89
CA ARG A 41 0.26 1.61 -20.66
C ARG A 41 0.41 0.64 -19.49
N VAL A 42 1.13 1.05 -18.46
CA VAL A 42 1.19 0.32 -17.18
C VAL A 42 -0.03 0.69 -16.36
N ALA A 43 -0.77 -0.28 -15.85
CA ALA A 43 -1.93 0.00 -15.00
C ALA A 43 -1.48 0.66 -13.69
N TYR A 44 -2.22 1.70 -13.28
CA TYR A 44 -1.99 2.41 -12.02
C TYR A 44 -3.30 2.92 -11.42
N ALA A 45 -3.31 3.10 -10.11
CA ALA A 45 -4.39 3.81 -9.42
C ALA A 45 -3.93 5.25 -9.10
N ASP A 46 -4.66 6.25 -9.62
CA ASP A 46 -4.38 7.68 -9.33
C ASP A 46 -5.01 8.07 -7.99
N LEU A 47 -4.26 7.83 -6.93
CA LEU A 47 -4.69 8.19 -5.57
C LEU A 47 -4.63 9.70 -5.32
N PHE A 48 -3.83 10.48 -6.08
CA PHE A 48 -3.77 11.94 -5.90
C PHE A 48 -5.09 12.62 -6.28
N SER A 49 -5.61 12.31 -7.46
CA SER A 49 -6.89 12.86 -7.92
C SER A 49 -8.04 12.37 -7.04
N LEU A 50 -8.02 11.08 -6.69
CA LEU A 50 -9.06 10.46 -5.89
C LEU A 50 -9.16 11.07 -4.49
N PHE A 51 -8.03 11.21 -3.77
CA PHE A 51 -8.03 11.77 -2.42
C PHE A 51 -8.40 13.26 -2.40
N ARG A 52 -7.97 14.04 -3.43
CA ARG A 52 -8.36 15.45 -3.56
C ARG A 52 -9.84 15.66 -3.84
N SER A 53 -10.52 14.66 -4.39
CA SER A 53 -11.96 14.73 -4.67
C SER A 53 -12.83 14.45 -3.45
N GLN A 54 -12.23 14.10 -2.30
CA GLN A 54 -12.98 13.84 -1.07
C GLN A 54 -13.16 15.13 -0.26
N ASP A 55 -14.35 15.28 0.36
CA ASP A 55 -14.66 16.41 1.21
C ASP A 55 -14.12 16.28 2.64
N GLU A 56 -13.57 15.10 2.99
CA GLU A 56 -13.01 14.81 4.30
C GLU A 56 -11.50 14.56 4.25
N THR A 57 -10.82 14.85 5.36
CA THR A 57 -9.39 14.54 5.52
C THR A 57 -9.20 13.05 5.79
N LEU A 58 -8.50 12.37 4.89
CA LEU A 58 -8.27 10.92 4.93
C LEU A 58 -6.88 10.55 5.47
N TYR A 59 -6.25 11.46 6.19
CA TYR A 59 -4.98 11.31 6.89
C TYR A 59 -5.15 11.62 8.37
N PHE A 60 -4.39 10.95 9.21
CA PHE A 60 -4.29 11.34 10.62
C PHE A 60 -3.74 12.76 10.75
N THR A 61 -4.08 13.44 11.84
CA THR A 61 -3.67 14.84 12.03
C THR A 61 -2.20 14.96 12.36
N GLN A 62 -1.68 14.10 13.23
CA GLN A 62 -0.31 14.14 13.72
C GLN A 62 0.53 12.91 13.34
N ASP A 63 0.15 12.28 12.23
CA ASP A 63 0.84 11.16 11.63
C ASP A 63 1.08 11.46 10.14
N SER A 64 2.10 10.86 9.55
CA SER A 64 2.41 11.04 8.13
C SER A 64 1.54 10.18 7.22
N HIS A 65 0.80 9.22 7.76
CA HIS A 65 0.04 8.22 7.03
C HIS A 65 -1.43 8.62 6.86
N TRP A 66 -2.08 8.01 5.88
CA TRP A 66 -3.56 7.99 5.79
C TRP A 66 -4.16 7.25 6.99
N ASN A 67 -5.41 7.58 7.31
CA ASN A 67 -6.19 6.86 8.30
C ASN A 67 -6.85 5.61 7.69
N SER A 68 -7.57 4.82 8.48
CA SER A 68 -8.21 3.59 8.00
C SER A 68 -9.23 3.83 6.88
N LYS A 69 -9.95 4.96 6.86
CA LYS A 69 -10.84 5.33 5.75
C LYS A 69 -10.06 5.63 4.49
N GLY A 70 -8.93 6.34 4.59
CA GLY A 70 -8.03 6.59 3.46
C GLY A 70 -7.46 5.29 2.88
N ALA A 71 -7.07 4.36 3.73
CA ALA A 71 -6.62 3.04 3.29
C ALA A 71 -7.73 2.25 2.59
N ALA A 72 -8.98 2.32 3.07
CA ALA A 72 -10.13 1.69 2.42
C ALA A 72 -10.39 2.28 1.03
N LEU A 73 -10.33 3.61 0.90
CA LEU A 73 -10.46 4.30 -0.39
C LEU A 73 -9.35 3.87 -1.37
N ALA A 74 -8.11 3.78 -0.90
CA ALA A 74 -6.98 3.31 -1.70
C ALA A 74 -7.17 1.85 -2.14
N ALA A 75 -7.68 0.98 -1.25
CA ALA A 75 -7.98 -0.41 -1.59
C ALA A 75 -9.03 -0.52 -2.69
N ASP A 76 -10.12 0.24 -2.58
CA ASP A 76 -11.17 0.25 -3.61
C ASP A 76 -10.63 0.73 -4.96
N ALA A 77 -9.76 1.75 -4.98
CA ALA A 77 -9.13 2.25 -6.19
C ALA A 77 -8.18 1.22 -6.83
N ILE A 78 -7.39 0.52 -6.03
CA ILE A 78 -6.50 -0.54 -6.51
C ILE A 78 -7.32 -1.70 -7.09
N HIS A 79 -8.38 -2.14 -6.38
CA HIS A 79 -9.25 -3.21 -6.86
C HIS A 79 -10.01 -2.80 -8.14
N GLN A 80 -10.46 -1.55 -8.24
CA GLN A 80 -11.08 -1.03 -9.45
C GLN A 80 -10.11 -1.08 -10.64
N ALA A 81 -8.84 -0.69 -10.44
CA ALA A 81 -7.83 -0.73 -11.49
C ALA A 81 -7.39 -2.16 -11.87
N LEU A 82 -7.61 -3.14 -10.98
CA LEU A 82 -7.44 -4.58 -11.23
C LEU A 82 -8.71 -5.25 -11.80
N GLU A 83 -9.72 -4.47 -12.15
CA GLU A 83 -11.03 -4.97 -12.65
C GLU A 83 -11.76 -5.90 -11.66
N ARG A 84 -11.55 -5.68 -10.35
CA ARG A 84 -12.15 -6.43 -9.24
C ARG A 84 -12.75 -5.46 -8.21
N PRO A 85 -13.75 -4.64 -8.58
CA PRO A 85 -14.22 -3.52 -7.76
C PRO A 85 -14.72 -3.99 -6.39
N THR A 86 -14.35 -3.23 -5.38
CA THR A 86 -14.80 -3.34 -3.99
C THR A 86 -15.42 -2.01 -3.55
N SER A 87 -16.00 -1.96 -2.36
CA SER A 87 -16.63 -0.76 -1.82
C SER A 87 -16.45 -0.64 -0.30
N TYR A 88 -15.21 -0.82 0.16
CA TYR A 88 -14.89 -0.68 1.59
C TYR A 88 -15.12 0.72 2.11
N PHE A 89 -14.69 1.74 1.35
CA PHE A 89 -14.84 3.15 1.72
C PHE A 89 -16.30 3.57 1.93
N GLY A 90 -17.22 3.00 1.14
CA GLY A 90 -18.66 3.26 1.26
C GLY A 90 -19.37 2.56 2.42
N GLN A 91 -18.64 1.81 3.27
CA GLN A 91 -19.22 1.08 4.40
C GLN A 91 -19.20 1.91 5.68
N THR A 92 -19.72 1.31 6.76
CA THR A 92 -19.71 1.95 8.09
C THR A 92 -18.30 1.89 8.69
N PHE A 93 -17.88 3.02 9.26
CA PHE A 93 -16.68 3.13 10.09
C PHE A 93 -17.07 3.48 11.51
N VAL A 94 -16.28 3.00 12.47
CA VAL A 94 -16.48 3.22 13.89
C VAL A 94 -15.26 3.88 14.51
N PRO A 95 -15.41 4.81 15.47
CA PRO A 95 -14.27 5.43 16.12
C PRO A 95 -13.53 4.42 16.98
N GLU A 96 -12.21 4.42 16.87
CA GLU A 96 -11.28 3.64 17.70
C GLU A 96 -10.20 4.57 18.24
N GLU A 97 -10.14 4.71 19.56
CA GLU A 97 -9.16 5.55 20.23
C GLU A 97 -7.83 4.81 20.41
N GLY A 98 -6.75 5.58 20.53
CA GLY A 98 -5.46 5.04 20.93
C GLY A 98 -4.43 4.90 19.81
N HIS A 99 -4.69 5.47 18.62
CA HIS A 99 -3.70 5.48 17.54
C HIS A 99 -2.44 6.25 17.95
N LEU A 100 -1.29 5.60 17.78
CA LEU A 100 0.04 6.17 17.97
C LEU A 100 0.47 6.90 16.69
N SER A 101 0.62 8.20 16.77
CA SER A 101 0.94 9.04 15.61
C SER A 101 2.44 9.26 15.49
N ASP A 102 3.03 8.93 14.36
CA ASP A 102 4.48 8.93 14.13
C ASP A 102 5.13 10.30 14.34
N LEU A 103 4.53 11.37 13.82
CA LEU A 103 5.05 12.74 13.96
C LEU A 103 4.95 13.24 15.40
N TYR A 104 3.86 12.90 16.09
CA TYR A 104 3.72 13.25 17.50
C TYR A 104 4.75 12.54 18.36
N ASP A 105 4.94 11.24 18.18
CA ASP A 105 5.89 10.43 18.95
C ASP A 105 7.35 10.85 18.68
N MET A 106 7.67 11.29 17.46
CA MET A 106 9.00 11.85 17.14
C MET A 106 9.30 13.14 17.92
N LEU A 107 8.28 14.00 18.11
CA LEU A 107 8.42 15.27 18.84
C LEU A 107 8.26 15.10 20.35
N HIS A 108 7.46 14.12 20.77
CA HIS A 108 7.08 13.86 22.16
C HIS A 108 7.16 12.36 22.51
N PRO A 109 8.36 11.74 22.59
CA PRO A 109 8.50 10.28 22.70
C PRO A 109 7.82 9.63 23.92
N ALA A 110 7.50 10.40 24.96
CA ALA A 110 6.78 9.96 26.16
C ALA A 110 5.43 10.66 26.31
N GLY A 111 4.93 11.31 25.25
CA GLY A 111 3.70 12.07 25.29
C GLY A 111 2.47 11.15 25.39
N PRO A 112 1.45 11.54 26.18
CA PRO A 112 0.25 10.70 26.40
C PRO A 112 -0.78 10.81 25.27
N TRP A 113 -0.62 11.73 24.34
CA TRP A 113 -1.65 11.99 23.34
C TRP A 113 -1.79 10.84 22.36
N ARG A 114 -3.03 10.54 22.01
CA ARG A 114 -3.40 9.52 21.03
C ARG A 114 -4.48 10.09 20.12
N GLU A 115 -4.46 9.65 18.88
CA GLU A 115 -5.46 10.05 17.89
C GLU A 115 -6.57 9.00 17.80
N THR A 116 -7.77 9.45 17.44
CA THR A 116 -8.90 8.55 17.16
C THR A 116 -8.89 8.21 15.68
N ASP A 117 -8.87 6.93 15.35
CA ASP A 117 -9.10 6.45 13.99
C ASP A 117 -10.59 6.21 13.72
N GLN A 118 -10.95 6.13 12.47
CA GLN A 118 -12.24 5.64 11.99
C GLN A 118 -12.00 4.28 11.33
N THR A 119 -12.16 3.21 12.12
CA THR A 119 -11.86 1.85 11.65
C THR A 119 -13.05 1.21 10.97
N TYR A 120 -12.79 0.27 10.08
CA TYR A 120 -13.84 -0.45 9.35
C TYR A 120 -14.76 -1.22 10.30
N GLY A 121 -16.06 -0.90 10.28
CA GLY A 121 -17.06 -1.50 11.17
C GLY A 121 -17.55 -2.89 10.73
N GLY A 122 -17.11 -3.38 9.57
CA GLY A 122 -17.43 -4.73 9.08
C GLY A 122 -16.42 -5.78 9.53
N THR A 123 -16.59 -7.00 9.02
CA THR A 123 -15.67 -8.11 9.28
C THR A 123 -14.83 -8.36 8.03
N LEU A 124 -13.51 -8.38 8.19
CA LEU A 124 -12.58 -8.81 7.16
C LEU A 124 -12.35 -10.33 7.27
N SER A 125 -12.44 -11.02 6.12
CA SER A 125 -12.46 -12.50 6.05
C SER A 125 -11.13 -13.02 5.53
N PHE A 126 -10.14 -13.10 6.38
CA PHE A 126 -8.87 -13.75 6.05
C PHE A 126 -8.21 -14.34 7.31
N THR A 127 -7.25 -15.23 7.10
CA THR A 127 -6.39 -15.82 8.14
C THR A 127 -4.93 -15.63 7.77
N TYR A 128 -4.05 -15.64 8.78
CA TYR A 128 -2.60 -15.61 8.57
C TYR A 128 -2.08 -17.04 8.40
N ASP A 129 -1.35 -17.29 7.30
CA ASP A 129 -0.81 -18.62 6.96
C ASP A 129 0.58 -18.87 7.56
N ALA A 130 1.24 -17.82 8.02
CA ALA A 130 2.56 -17.87 8.68
C ALA A 130 2.51 -17.12 10.01
N PRO A 131 3.49 -17.29 10.91
CA PRO A 131 3.54 -16.52 12.14
C PRO A 131 3.47 -15.01 11.86
N PHE A 132 2.41 -14.40 12.33
CA PHE A 132 2.18 -12.96 12.27
C PHE A 132 2.51 -12.36 13.65
N ARG A 133 3.33 -11.32 13.68
CA ARG A 133 3.71 -10.59 14.89
C ARG A 133 3.09 -9.21 14.92
N THR A 134 3.31 -8.47 13.85
CA THR A 134 2.83 -7.10 13.72
C THR A 134 2.55 -6.74 12.26
N PRO A 135 1.73 -5.74 11.99
CA PRO A 135 1.56 -5.19 10.64
C PRO A 135 2.86 -4.69 9.99
N ASN A 136 3.93 -4.54 10.78
CA ASN A 136 5.26 -4.15 10.31
C ASN A 136 6.13 -5.31 9.85
N ASP A 137 5.67 -6.55 9.96
CA ASP A 137 6.44 -7.71 9.51
C ASP A 137 6.88 -7.57 8.05
N MET A 138 8.13 -7.99 7.78
CA MET A 138 8.72 -7.88 6.44
C MET A 138 7.96 -8.68 5.39
N THR A 139 7.31 -9.76 5.82
CA THR A 139 6.45 -10.58 4.97
C THR A 139 5.24 -11.01 5.77
N ILE A 140 4.05 -10.81 5.19
CA ILE A 140 2.77 -11.27 5.72
C ILE A 140 2.15 -12.17 4.65
N GLN A 141 1.66 -13.34 5.04
CA GLN A 141 0.93 -14.25 4.16
C GLN A 141 -0.46 -14.49 4.73
N THR A 142 -1.45 -14.42 3.86
CA THR A 142 -2.85 -14.61 4.23
C THR A 142 -3.59 -15.47 3.23
N SER A 143 -4.64 -16.15 3.73
CA SER A 143 -5.60 -16.89 2.90
C SER A 143 -7.03 -16.71 3.40
N GLY A 144 -7.98 -17.16 2.61
CA GLY A 144 -9.40 -17.14 2.97
C GLY A 144 -10.14 -15.85 2.59
N GLY A 145 -9.52 -14.95 1.83
CA GLY A 145 -10.21 -13.78 1.28
C GLY A 145 -11.34 -14.17 0.31
N ARG A 146 -12.22 -13.21 0.03
CA ARG A 146 -13.54 -13.45 -0.58
C ARG A 146 -13.51 -13.90 -2.05
N PHE A 147 -12.52 -13.43 -2.81
CA PHE A 147 -12.46 -13.68 -4.26
C PHE A 147 -11.30 -14.61 -4.61
N ALA A 148 -11.55 -15.52 -5.54
CA ALA A 148 -10.54 -16.42 -6.06
C ALA A 148 -9.32 -15.66 -6.62
N GLY A 149 -8.15 -16.28 -6.53
CA GLY A 149 -6.90 -15.77 -7.07
C GLY A 149 -5.88 -15.44 -6.01
N SER A 150 -4.68 -15.10 -6.48
CA SER A 150 -3.50 -14.85 -5.66
C SER A 150 -2.88 -13.48 -5.94
N LEU A 151 -2.51 -12.77 -4.87
CA LEU A 151 -1.89 -11.46 -4.91
C LEU A 151 -0.47 -11.52 -4.34
N VAL A 152 0.48 -10.90 -5.02
CA VAL A 152 1.73 -10.45 -4.39
C VAL A 152 1.73 -8.93 -4.36
N MET A 153 1.83 -8.34 -3.18
CA MET A 153 1.87 -6.91 -3.00
C MET A 153 3.18 -6.50 -2.32
N PHE A 154 3.98 -5.71 -3.03
CA PHE A 154 5.10 -5.00 -2.44
C PHE A 154 4.60 -3.69 -1.87
N ARG A 155 4.96 -3.39 -0.63
CA ARG A 155 4.41 -2.26 0.11
C ARG A 155 5.46 -1.60 1.00
N ASP A 156 5.22 -0.38 1.37
CA ASP A 156 5.93 0.28 2.47
C ASP A 156 5.06 0.41 3.74
N SER A 157 5.27 1.45 4.55
CA SER A 157 4.50 1.67 5.78
C SER A 157 3.05 2.08 5.53
N PHE A 158 2.74 2.70 4.39
CA PHE A 158 1.36 3.01 4.02
C PHE A 158 0.51 1.75 3.81
N GLY A 159 1.15 0.67 3.37
CA GLY A 159 0.51 -0.63 3.28
C GLY A 159 0.07 -1.24 4.61
N ILE A 160 0.44 -0.68 5.77
CA ILE A 160 0.03 -1.20 7.09
C ILE A 160 -1.49 -1.19 7.27
N LEU A 161 -2.14 -0.09 6.95
CA LEU A 161 -3.60 0.02 7.03
C LEU A 161 -4.29 -0.49 5.76
N LEU A 162 -3.57 -0.63 4.66
CA LEU A 162 -4.10 -1.06 3.36
C LEU A 162 -4.19 -2.59 3.25
N TYR A 163 -3.16 -3.34 3.73
CA TYR A 163 -3.08 -4.78 3.48
C TYR A 163 -4.30 -5.57 4.01
N PRO A 164 -4.99 -5.21 5.10
CA PRO A 164 -6.14 -6.00 5.55
C PRO A 164 -7.29 -6.02 4.53
N TYR A 165 -7.56 -4.89 3.87
CA TYR A 165 -8.57 -4.83 2.81
C TYR A 165 -8.15 -5.64 1.58
N MET A 166 -6.85 -5.60 1.24
CA MET A 166 -6.31 -6.42 0.15
C MET A 166 -6.40 -7.91 0.50
N ALA A 167 -6.04 -8.30 1.74
CA ALA A 167 -6.13 -9.68 2.22
C ALA A 167 -7.58 -10.21 2.21
N ASP A 168 -8.54 -9.39 2.63
CA ASP A 168 -9.97 -9.74 2.61
C ASP A 168 -10.50 -10.03 1.20
N SER A 169 -9.91 -9.39 0.19
CA SER A 169 -10.35 -9.52 -1.20
C SER A 169 -9.71 -10.67 -1.98
N TRP A 170 -8.60 -11.23 -1.53
CA TRP A 170 -7.86 -12.24 -2.27
C TRP A 170 -7.83 -13.57 -1.56
N GLN A 171 -8.10 -14.67 -2.28
CA GLN A 171 -8.06 -16.03 -1.71
C GLN A 171 -6.70 -16.34 -1.09
N ARG A 172 -5.61 -15.87 -1.68
CA ARG A 172 -4.25 -15.92 -1.14
C ARG A 172 -3.56 -14.59 -1.39
N ALA A 173 -2.85 -14.06 -0.41
CA ALA A 173 -2.06 -12.87 -0.60
C ALA A 173 -0.72 -12.93 0.15
N LEU A 174 0.33 -12.42 -0.49
CA LEU A 174 1.63 -12.20 0.10
C LEU A 174 1.95 -10.70 0.05
N PHE A 175 2.24 -10.12 1.20
CA PHE A 175 2.65 -8.73 1.36
C PHE A 175 4.13 -8.67 1.75
N SER A 176 4.94 -7.94 0.99
CA SER A 176 6.38 -7.83 1.22
C SER A 176 6.84 -6.39 1.36
N ARG A 177 7.63 -6.10 2.39
CA ARG A 177 8.31 -4.81 2.61
C ARG A 177 9.79 -4.83 2.24
N SER A 178 10.28 -5.95 1.71
CA SER A 178 11.71 -6.08 1.39
C SER A 178 12.11 -5.18 0.22
N MET A 179 13.17 -4.42 0.38
CA MET A 179 13.86 -3.70 -0.68
C MET A 179 15.23 -4.33 -0.94
N PRO A 180 15.66 -4.49 -2.19
CA PRO A 180 14.89 -4.31 -3.42
C PRO A 180 13.73 -5.29 -3.54
N TYR A 181 12.68 -4.94 -4.30
CA TYR A 181 11.54 -5.81 -4.54
C TYR A 181 11.97 -7.06 -5.31
N LYS A 182 11.70 -8.23 -4.75
CA LYS A 182 12.05 -9.53 -5.35
C LYS A 182 10.89 -10.02 -6.22
N MET A 183 10.88 -9.66 -7.49
CA MET A 183 9.80 -10.01 -8.43
C MET A 183 9.61 -11.52 -8.61
N ALA A 184 10.62 -12.33 -8.27
CA ALA A 184 10.48 -13.79 -8.22
C ALA A 184 9.35 -14.29 -7.30
N LEU A 185 8.97 -13.52 -6.28
CA LEU A 185 7.85 -13.86 -5.41
C LEU A 185 6.56 -14.01 -6.19
N ALA A 186 6.35 -13.22 -7.25
CA ALA A 186 5.17 -13.35 -8.11
C ALA A 186 5.07 -14.74 -8.75
N ALA A 187 6.17 -15.27 -9.27
CA ALA A 187 6.21 -16.61 -9.86
C ALA A 187 6.11 -17.70 -8.77
N GLN A 188 6.78 -17.53 -7.63
CA GLN A 188 6.76 -18.50 -6.52
C GLN A 188 5.37 -18.65 -5.90
N GLN A 189 4.57 -17.58 -5.89
CA GLN A 189 3.21 -17.56 -5.37
C GLN A 189 2.15 -17.81 -6.46
N GLU A 190 2.58 -18.05 -7.70
CA GLU A 190 1.67 -18.19 -8.85
C GLU A 190 0.66 -17.03 -8.88
N ALA A 191 1.17 -15.79 -8.75
CA ALA A 191 0.35 -14.61 -8.54
C ALA A 191 -0.46 -14.24 -9.78
N ASP A 192 -1.78 -14.14 -9.63
CA ASP A 192 -2.68 -13.58 -10.65
C ASP A 192 -2.50 -12.07 -10.80
N ALA A 193 -2.16 -11.40 -9.69
CA ALA A 193 -1.87 -9.98 -9.68
C ALA A 193 -0.61 -9.66 -8.84
N VAL A 194 0.11 -8.65 -9.32
CA VAL A 194 1.24 -8.03 -8.60
C VAL A 194 0.94 -6.55 -8.44
N VAL A 195 0.99 -6.07 -7.21
CA VAL A 195 0.82 -4.65 -6.87
C VAL A 195 2.11 -4.13 -6.27
N ILE A 196 2.58 -2.98 -6.72
CA ILE A 196 3.60 -2.19 -6.03
C ILE A 196 2.92 -0.94 -5.47
N GLU A 197 2.91 -0.83 -4.17
CA GLU A 197 2.50 0.37 -3.44
C GLU A 197 3.75 1.00 -2.81
N LEU A 198 3.94 2.29 -3.06
CA LEU A 198 5.07 3.06 -2.53
C LEU A 198 4.64 4.50 -2.28
N VAL A 199 5.00 5.04 -1.12
CA VAL A 199 4.71 6.45 -0.83
C VAL A 199 5.56 7.40 -1.67
N GLU A 200 4.98 8.54 -2.03
CA GLU A 200 5.59 9.56 -2.91
C GLU A 200 7.03 9.93 -2.51
N ARG A 201 7.31 10.07 -1.21
CA ARG A 201 8.64 10.44 -0.71
C ARG A 201 9.72 9.36 -0.86
N ASN A 202 9.32 8.12 -1.16
CA ASN A 202 10.22 6.97 -1.29
C ASN A 202 10.44 6.56 -2.76
N LEU A 203 10.00 7.35 -3.72
CA LEU A 203 10.11 6.99 -5.15
C LEU A 203 11.56 6.83 -5.63
N ASP A 204 12.49 7.56 -5.03
CA ASP A 204 13.93 7.43 -5.27
C ASP A 204 14.48 6.04 -4.90
N TYR A 205 13.87 5.34 -3.94
CA TYR A 205 14.25 3.96 -3.60
C TYR A 205 14.18 2.99 -4.79
N LEU A 206 13.29 3.25 -5.75
CA LEU A 206 13.23 2.43 -6.97
C LEU A 206 14.44 2.62 -7.88
N ILE A 207 15.10 3.77 -7.79
CA ILE A 207 16.34 4.07 -8.51
C ILE A 207 17.54 3.50 -7.75
N GLU A 208 17.57 3.69 -6.44
CA GLU A 208 18.65 3.21 -5.57
C GLU A 208 18.62 1.69 -5.39
N HIS A 209 17.42 1.10 -5.37
CA HIS A 209 17.16 -0.31 -5.16
C HIS A 209 16.22 -0.88 -6.24
N PRO A 210 16.66 -0.95 -7.51
CA PRO A 210 15.78 -1.39 -8.58
C PRO A 210 15.24 -2.80 -8.33
N PRO A 211 14.00 -3.09 -8.73
CA PRO A 211 13.38 -4.39 -8.56
C PRO A 211 14.26 -5.51 -9.16
N VAL A 212 14.43 -6.59 -8.41
CA VAL A 212 15.24 -7.74 -8.84
C VAL A 212 14.36 -8.68 -9.67
N MET A 213 14.68 -8.76 -10.97
CA MET A 213 14.08 -9.72 -11.89
C MET A 213 14.97 -10.98 -11.94
N LEU A 214 14.41 -12.15 -11.65
CA LEU A 214 15.12 -13.40 -11.98
C LEU A 214 14.90 -13.68 -13.48
N SER A 215 15.99 -13.96 -14.20
CA SER A 215 15.83 -14.51 -15.55
C SER A 215 15.15 -15.88 -15.47
N PRO A 216 14.26 -16.23 -16.41
CA PRO A 216 13.58 -17.53 -16.44
C PRO A 216 14.53 -18.73 -16.35
N GLU A 217 15.72 -18.62 -16.92
CA GLU A 217 16.75 -19.67 -16.91
C GLU A 217 17.32 -19.98 -15.51
N ARG A 218 17.37 -18.98 -14.60
CA ARG A 218 17.83 -19.20 -13.22
C ARG A 218 16.74 -19.74 -12.28
N ALA A 219 15.48 -19.60 -12.64
CA ALA A 219 14.37 -20.16 -11.87
C ALA A 219 14.26 -21.68 -12.06
N VAL A 220 14.57 -22.19 -13.25
CA VAL A 220 14.52 -23.62 -13.58
C VAL A 220 15.68 -24.38 -12.94
N SER A 221 16.88 -23.80 -12.87
CA SER A 221 18.07 -24.51 -12.32
C SER A 221 17.99 -24.70 -10.79
N ARG A 222 17.30 -23.85 -10.04
CA ARG A 222 17.13 -24.01 -8.59
C ARG A 222 16.09 -25.05 -8.18
N GLY A 223 15.14 -25.35 -9.06
CA GLY A 223 14.18 -26.44 -8.85
C GLY A 223 14.78 -27.84 -9.08
N ALA A 224 15.88 -27.94 -9.84
CA ALA A 224 16.54 -29.20 -10.13
C ALA A 224 17.60 -29.59 -9.07
N GLU A 225 18.13 -28.62 -8.33
CA GLU A 225 19.15 -28.91 -7.28
C GLU A 225 18.52 -29.21 -5.89
N ALA A 226 17.21 -29.04 -5.72
CA ALA A 226 16.52 -29.35 -4.47
C ALA A 226 15.87 -30.75 -4.43
N GLY A 227 16.17 -31.61 -5.42
CA GLY A 227 15.61 -32.94 -5.60
C GLY A 227 16.61 -34.09 -5.65
N GLU A 228 17.87 -33.89 -5.15
CA GLU A 228 18.84 -34.98 -4.93
C GLU A 228 19.16 -35.14 -3.44
#